data_da6ef661eebc542bb388d18976aacab6
#
_entry.id   da6ef661eebc542bb388d18976aacab6
#
_cell.length_a   1.000
_cell.length_b   1.000
_cell.length_c   1.000
_cell.angle_alpha   90.00
_cell.angle_beta   90.00
_cell.angle_gamma   90.00
#
_symmetry.space_group_name_H-M   'P 1'
#
loop_
_entity.id
_entity.type
_entity.pdbx_description
1 polymer ?
#
loop_
_entity_poly.entity_id
_entity_poly.type
_entity_poly.pdbx_seq_one_letter_code
_entity_poly.pdbx_strand_id
1 'polypeptide(L)'
;MALPVTALLLPLALLLHAARPGSDIQMTQSPSSLSASVGDRVTITCRASQEISGYLSWLQQKPGKAIKRLIYAASTLQSGVPSRFSGSRSGSDYTLTISSLQPEDFATYYCLQYASYPFTFGQGTKLEIKGGGGSGGGGSGGGSGGGGSQVTLKESGPTLVKPTQTLTLTCTFSGFSLSTSTMGVGWIRQPPGKALEWLAHILWNDSKRYNPSLKSRLTITKDTSKKQVVLTMTNMDPVDTATYYCARIVYYSTYVGYFDVWGQGTTVTVSSDTRKMDPSKPSSNVAGVVIIVILLILTGAGLAAYFFYKKRRVHLPQEGAFENTLYFNSQSSPGTSDMKDLVGNIEQNEHSVI
;
A
#
# COMPACT_ATOMS: atom_id res chain seq x y z
N MET A 1 -11.90 -1.25 -68.83
CA MET A 1 -10.96 -1.83 -67.85
C MET A 1 -10.68 -0.75 -66.83
N ALA A 2 -11.34 -0.83 -65.63
CA ALA A 2 -11.18 0.11 -64.54
C ALA A 2 -10.43 -0.61 -63.44
N LEU A 3 -9.28 -0.07 -63.00
CA LEU A 3 -8.50 -0.55 -61.89
C LEU A 3 -9.08 0.02 -60.58
N PRO A 4 -9.23 -0.75 -59.54
CA PRO A 4 -9.69 -0.23 -58.25
C PRO A 4 -8.54 0.43 -57.48
N VAL A 5 -8.72 1.68 -57.12
CA VAL A 5 -7.88 2.42 -56.19
C VAL A 5 -8.26 1.98 -54.78
N THR A 6 -7.52 1.03 -54.21
CA THR A 6 -7.59 0.73 -52.81
C THR A 6 -6.77 1.80 -52.04
N ALA A 7 -7.48 2.78 -51.49
CA ALA A 7 -6.93 3.78 -50.64
C ALA A 7 -6.48 3.11 -49.31
N LEU A 8 -5.19 3.14 -49.08
CA LEU A 8 -4.53 2.73 -47.85
C LEU A 8 -4.83 3.76 -46.77
N LEU A 9 -5.90 3.56 -46.00
CA LEU A 9 -6.15 4.29 -44.76
C LEU A 9 -5.34 3.63 -43.63
N LEU A 10 -4.08 4.03 -43.50
CA LEU A 10 -3.34 3.82 -42.25
C LEU A 10 -4.04 4.63 -41.17
N PRO A 11 -4.27 4.06 -39.96
CA PRO A 11 -4.83 4.82 -38.85
C PRO A 11 -3.76 5.80 -38.33
N LEU A 12 -4.00 7.08 -38.60
CA LEU A 12 -3.28 8.23 -38.05
C LEU A 12 -3.61 8.38 -36.51
N ALA A 13 -3.49 7.29 -35.77
CA ALA A 13 -3.78 7.27 -34.32
C ALA A 13 -2.54 7.34 -33.45
N LEU A 14 -1.37 7.64 -34.02
CA LEU A 14 -0.10 7.69 -33.29
C LEU A 14 0.50 9.10 -33.24
N LEU A 15 -0.32 10.13 -33.28
CA LEU A 15 0.18 11.50 -33.13
C LEU A 15 -0.63 12.25 -32.09
N LEU A 16 0.13 12.83 -31.15
CA LEU A 16 -0.26 13.86 -30.21
C LEU A 16 -0.76 13.39 -28.84
N HIS A 17 0.10 12.72 -28.07
CA HIS A 17 0.20 13.02 -26.66
C HIS A 17 1.12 14.25 -26.45
N ALA A 18 0.96 15.27 -27.26
CA ALA A 18 1.45 16.59 -26.91
C ALA A 18 0.64 17.04 -25.71
N ALA A 19 1.30 17.23 -24.56
CA ALA A 19 0.70 17.79 -23.35
C ALA A 19 -0.01 19.09 -23.75
N ARG A 20 -1.33 19.15 -23.57
CA ARG A 20 -2.07 20.39 -23.78
C ARG A 20 -1.52 21.43 -22.82
N PRO A 21 -1.16 22.65 -23.29
CA PRO A 21 -0.79 23.71 -22.38
C PRO A 21 -1.95 23.95 -21.43
N GLY A 22 -1.71 23.76 -20.11
CA GLY A 22 -2.72 23.86 -19.05
C GLY A 22 -3.24 22.54 -18.48
N SER A 23 -2.73 21.37 -18.92
CA SER A 23 -3.03 20.09 -18.24
C SER A 23 -2.13 19.89 -17.01
N ASP A 24 -2.70 19.24 -15.97
CA ASP A 24 -1.94 18.86 -14.77
C ASP A 24 -0.74 17.98 -15.14
N ILE A 25 0.38 18.17 -14.46
CA ILE A 25 1.56 17.34 -14.65
C ILE A 25 1.26 15.93 -14.13
N GLN A 26 1.32 14.94 -15.00
CA GLN A 26 1.14 13.54 -14.63
C GLN A 26 2.47 12.95 -14.19
N MET A 27 2.47 12.26 -13.05
CA MET A 27 3.63 11.55 -12.52
C MET A 27 3.40 10.04 -12.64
N THR A 28 4.08 9.40 -13.59
CA THR A 28 3.98 7.95 -13.80
C THR A 28 5.10 7.25 -13.05
N GLN A 29 4.73 6.48 -12.02
CA GLN A 29 5.69 5.78 -11.15
C GLN A 29 5.71 4.28 -11.46
N SER A 30 6.90 3.68 -11.50
CA SER A 30 7.09 2.26 -11.76
C SER A 30 8.28 1.69 -10.96
N PRO A 31 8.19 0.40 -10.57
CA PRO A 31 7.02 -0.47 -10.66
C PRO A 31 5.94 -0.09 -9.63
N SER A 32 4.73 -0.64 -9.74
CA SER A 32 3.67 -0.44 -8.73
C SER A 32 3.93 -1.22 -7.45
N SER A 33 4.61 -2.36 -7.57
CA SER A 33 5.07 -3.19 -6.44
C SER A 33 6.40 -3.85 -6.77
N LEU A 34 7.18 -4.12 -5.73
CA LEU A 34 8.51 -4.71 -5.83
C LEU A 34 8.75 -5.60 -4.61
N SER A 35 9.14 -6.86 -4.85
CA SER A 35 9.60 -7.77 -3.80
C SER A 35 11.12 -7.91 -3.86
N ALA A 36 11.79 -7.67 -2.76
CA ALA A 36 13.25 -7.72 -2.66
C ALA A 36 13.71 -8.28 -1.30
N SER A 37 14.94 -8.71 -1.23
CA SER A 37 15.59 -9.22 -0.01
C SER A 37 16.41 -8.12 0.67
N VAL A 38 16.64 -8.27 1.97
CA VAL A 38 17.59 -7.42 2.71
C VAL A 38 18.96 -7.50 2.04
N GLY A 39 19.61 -6.36 1.86
CA GLY A 39 20.89 -6.25 1.16
C GLY A 39 20.76 -5.95 -0.35
N ASP A 40 19.61 -6.19 -0.96
CA ASP A 40 19.39 -5.93 -2.37
C ASP A 40 19.48 -4.43 -2.70
N ARG A 41 19.89 -4.15 -3.95
CA ARG A 41 19.77 -2.82 -4.55
C ARG A 41 18.44 -2.72 -5.27
N VAL A 42 17.64 -1.71 -4.93
CA VAL A 42 16.36 -1.42 -5.59
C VAL A 42 16.34 -0.04 -6.20
N THR A 43 15.54 0.06 -7.27
CA THR A 43 15.38 1.29 -8.05
C THR A 43 13.89 1.49 -8.35
N ILE A 44 13.39 2.69 -8.07
CA ILE A 44 12.02 3.12 -8.36
C ILE A 44 12.11 4.33 -9.28
N THR A 45 11.38 4.32 -10.38
CA THR A 45 11.40 5.40 -11.37
C THR A 45 10.07 6.14 -11.38
N CYS A 46 10.14 7.46 -11.52
CA CYS A 46 9.01 8.35 -11.69
C CYS A 46 9.25 9.22 -12.93
N ARG A 47 8.34 9.18 -13.90
CA ARG A 47 8.38 9.98 -15.11
C ARG A 47 7.38 11.13 -15.04
N ALA A 48 7.85 12.34 -15.29
CA ALA A 48 7.01 13.52 -15.39
C ALA A 48 6.54 13.73 -16.84
N SER A 49 5.24 14.04 -17.03
CA SER A 49 4.67 14.30 -18.35
C SER A 49 5.11 15.63 -18.96
N GLN A 50 5.65 16.52 -18.13
CA GLN A 50 6.17 17.83 -18.51
C GLN A 50 7.47 18.12 -17.75
N GLU A 51 8.23 19.14 -18.19
CA GLU A 51 9.44 19.57 -17.52
C GLU A 51 9.13 20.11 -16.11
N ILE A 52 9.80 19.58 -15.10
CA ILE A 52 9.66 19.98 -13.69
C ILE A 52 10.95 20.49 -13.05
N SER A 53 12.01 20.65 -13.85
CA SER A 53 13.29 21.30 -13.48
C SER A 53 13.91 20.77 -12.18
N GLY A 54 13.68 19.48 -11.88
CA GLY A 54 14.18 18.86 -10.65
C GLY A 54 13.34 19.16 -9.40
N TYR A 55 12.22 19.86 -9.49
CA TYR A 55 11.33 20.10 -8.35
C TYR A 55 10.51 18.86 -8.02
N LEU A 56 11.19 17.85 -7.48
CA LEU A 56 10.63 16.55 -7.12
C LEU A 56 11.14 16.13 -5.74
N SER A 57 10.23 15.58 -4.94
CA SER A 57 10.53 14.91 -3.67
C SER A 57 10.20 13.44 -3.74
N TRP A 58 11.00 12.63 -3.04
CA TRP A 58 10.67 11.23 -2.73
C TRP A 58 10.20 11.11 -1.30
N LEU A 59 9.06 10.44 -1.13
CA LEU A 59 8.37 10.26 0.15
C LEU A 59 8.32 8.77 0.48
N GLN A 60 8.38 8.45 1.77
CA GLN A 60 8.22 7.11 2.32
C GLN A 60 7.00 7.08 3.24
N GLN A 61 6.12 6.11 3.04
CA GLN A 61 4.96 5.87 3.87
C GLN A 61 5.03 4.48 4.47
N LYS A 62 5.04 4.39 5.80
CA LYS A 62 4.91 3.15 6.56
C LYS A 62 3.53 3.07 7.20
N PRO A 63 2.95 1.87 7.36
CA PRO A 63 1.66 1.71 8.02
C PRO A 63 1.63 2.36 9.41
N GLY A 64 0.63 3.20 9.68
CA GLY A 64 0.44 3.84 10.98
C GLY A 64 1.52 4.85 11.38
N LYS A 65 2.35 5.30 10.44
CA LYS A 65 3.38 6.34 10.67
C LYS A 65 3.14 7.55 9.79
N ALA A 66 3.64 8.71 10.22
CA ALA A 66 3.67 9.90 9.39
C ALA A 66 4.49 9.68 8.11
N ILE A 67 4.07 10.29 7.02
CA ILE A 67 4.83 10.28 5.78
C ILE A 67 6.16 11.01 6.00
N LYS A 68 7.26 10.42 5.55
CA LYS A 68 8.61 10.96 5.70
C LYS A 68 9.14 11.37 4.32
N ARG A 69 9.61 12.61 4.19
CA ARG A 69 10.39 13.02 3.02
C ARG A 69 11.81 12.47 3.13
N LEU A 70 12.27 11.80 2.09
CA LEU A 70 13.62 11.24 2.00
C LEU A 70 14.54 12.14 1.19
N ILE A 71 14.07 12.63 0.07
CA ILE A 71 14.82 13.40 -0.92
C ILE A 71 13.96 14.59 -1.37
N TYR A 72 14.59 15.71 -1.63
CA TYR A 72 14.01 16.89 -2.26
C TYR A 72 14.93 17.42 -3.35
N ALA A 73 14.45 18.33 -4.21
CA ALA A 73 15.19 18.85 -5.36
C ALA A 73 15.86 17.70 -6.17
N ALA A 74 15.09 16.64 -6.41
CA ALA A 74 15.45 15.41 -7.13
C ALA A 74 16.58 14.56 -6.52
N SER A 75 17.60 15.18 -5.91
CA SER A 75 18.81 14.45 -5.47
C SER A 75 19.31 14.83 -4.06
N THR A 76 18.74 15.85 -3.43
CA THR A 76 19.21 16.30 -2.11
C THR A 76 18.61 15.42 -1.02
N LEU A 77 19.47 14.76 -0.26
CA LEU A 77 19.08 13.91 0.84
C LEU A 77 18.59 14.75 2.03
N GLN A 78 17.43 14.41 2.58
CA GLN A 78 16.91 15.04 3.79
C GLN A 78 17.82 14.72 4.98
N SER A 79 18.06 15.70 5.85
CA SER A 79 18.82 15.50 7.08
C SER A 79 18.26 14.35 7.91
N GLY A 80 19.16 13.48 8.39
CA GLY A 80 18.80 12.29 9.17
C GLY A 80 18.26 11.11 8.35
N VAL A 81 18.24 11.19 7.01
CA VAL A 81 17.96 10.05 6.13
C VAL A 81 19.26 9.29 5.85
N PRO A 82 19.29 7.96 5.95
CA PRO A 82 20.49 7.16 5.68
C PRO A 82 21.03 7.34 4.26
N SER A 83 22.35 7.35 4.11
CA SER A 83 23.05 7.55 2.83
C SER A 83 22.85 6.46 1.79
N ARG A 84 22.24 5.33 2.18
CA ARG A 84 21.83 4.27 1.23
C ARG A 84 20.70 4.71 0.29
N PHE A 85 19.97 5.78 0.63
CA PHE A 85 19.00 6.42 -0.25
C PHE A 85 19.69 7.44 -1.13
N SER A 86 19.37 7.43 -2.41
CA SER A 86 19.86 8.44 -3.35
C SER A 86 18.81 8.72 -4.42
N GLY A 87 18.78 9.94 -4.91
CA GLY A 87 17.94 10.38 -6.01
C GLY A 87 18.79 10.79 -7.20
N SER A 88 18.30 10.54 -8.39
CA SER A 88 18.91 10.98 -9.62
C SER A 88 17.86 11.43 -10.64
N ARG A 89 18.31 12.16 -11.67
CA ARG A 89 17.48 12.61 -12.78
C ARG A 89 18.18 12.34 -14.10
N SER A 90 17.39 11.90 -15.09
CA SER A 90 17.82 11.78 -16.48
C SER A 90 16.64 12.21 -17.37
N GLY A 91 16.71 13.42 -17.92
CA GLY A 91 15.60 14.01 -18.68
C GLY A 91 14.34 14.14 -17.82
N SER A 92 13.27 13.49 -18.23
CA SER A 92 11.97 13.44 -17.51
C SER A 92 11.89 12.32 -16.49
N ASP A 93 12.89 11.44 -16.40
CA ASP A 93 12.94 10.31 -15.48
C ASP A 93 13.68 10.68 -14.20
N TYR A 94 13.02 10.44 -13.07
CA TYR A 94 13.53 10.64 -11.73
C TYR A 94 13.60 9.29 -11.04
N THR A 95 14.73 8.99 -10.41
CA THR A 95 14.99 7.66 -9.86
C THR A 95 15.33 7.75 -8.39
N LEU A 96 14.63 6.96 -7.56
CA LEU A 96 15.02 6.65 -6.19
C LEU A 96 15.80 5.34 -6.19
N THR A 97 16.99 5.33 -5.63
CA THR A 97 17.80 4.14 -5.43
C THR A 97 18.04 3.89 -3.95
N ILE A 98 17.86 2.63 -3.52
CA ILE A 98 18.27 2.14 -2.21
C ILE A 98 19.39 1.15 -2.47
N SER A 99 20.62 1.46 -2.07
CA SER A 99 21.82 0.68 -2.47
C SER A 99 21.93 -0.66 -1.75
N SER A 100 21.44 -0.76 -0.52
CA SER A 100 21.43 -1.98 0.29
C SER A 100 20.22 -1.93 1.22
N LEU A 101 19.18 -2.65 0.85
CA LEU A 101 17.91 -2.70 1.57
C LEU A 101 18.08 -3.17 3.00
N GLN A 102 17.44 -2.45 3.93
CA GLN A 102 17.35 -2.81 5.32
C GLN A 102 15.90 -3.19 5.69
N PRO A 103 15.67 -3.95 6.77
CA PRO A 103 14.31 -4.33 7.20
C PRO A 103 13.37 -3.15 7.39
N GLU A 104 13.90 -2.02 7.86
CA GLU A 104 13.12 -0.79 8.07
C GLU A 104 12.79 -0.03 6.78
N ASP A 105 13.32 -0.41 5.62
CA ASP A 105 13.07 0.27 4.35
C ASP A 105 11.82 -0.25 3.63
N PHE A 106 11.22 -1.35 4.10
CA PHE A 106 9.98 -1.85 3.53
C PHE A 106 8.81 -0.91 3.85
N ALA A 107 8.26 -0.32 2.79
CA ALA A 107 7.30 0.76 2.85
C ALA A 107 6.67 0.99 1.46
N THR A 108 5.72 1.93 1.36
CA THR A 108 5.28 2.47 0.08
C THR A 108 6.01 3.79 -0.17
N TYR A 109 6.54 3.95 -1.38
CA TYR A 109 7.29 5.13 -1.82
C TYR A 109 6.50 5.91 -2.84
N TYR A 110 6.52 7.24 -2.75
CA TYR A 110 5.86 8.14 -3.69
C TYR A 110 6.82 9.20 -4.18
N CYS A 111 6.73 9.56 -5.46
CA CYS A 111 7.27 10.81 -5.95
C CYS A 111 6.22 11.92 -5.88
N LEU A 112 6.65 13.14 -5.68
CA LEU A 112 5.83 14.36 -5.62
C LEU A 112 6.51 15.45 -6.43
N GLN A 113 5.85 15.96 -7.49
CA GLN A 113 6.30 17.18 -8.16
C GLN A 113 5.72 18.43 -7.48
N TYR A 114 6.54 19.45 -7.35
CA TYR A 114 6.16 20.76 -6.80
C TYR A 114 6.65 21.92 -7.69
N ALA A 115 6.80 21.64 -8.99
CA ALA A 115 7.18 22.64 -10.00
C ALA A 115 6.02 23.55 -10.37
N SER A 116 4.81 22.99 -10.42
CA SER A 116 3.60 23.76 -10.75
C SER A 116 2.37 23.20 -10.03
N TYR A 117 1.33 24.00 -9.98
CA TYR A 117 0.03 23.61 -9.42
C TYR A 117 -0.88 23.00 -10.47
N PRO A 118 -1.68 21.98 -10.07
CA PRO A 118 -1.68 21.33 -8.75
C PRO A 118 -0.42 20.51 -8.50
N PHE A 119 0.02 20.39 -7.25
CA PHE A 119 1.03 19.41 -6.87
C PHE A 119 0.49 18.02 -7.13
N THR A 120 1.27 17.15 -7.80
CA THR A 120 0.85 15.82 -8.19
C THR A 120 1.83 14.74 -7.76
N PHE A 121 1.28 13.58 -7.44
CA PHE A 121 2.01 12.43 -6.90
C PHE A 121 2.04 11.29 -7.90
N GLY A 122 3.07 10.46 -7.84
CA GLY A 122 3.06 9.13 -8.44
C GLY A 122 2.06 8.20 -7.72
N GLN A 123 1.72 7.09 -8.38
CA GLN A 123 0.74 6.12 -7.83
C GLN A 123 1.25 5.36 -6.61
N GLY A 124 2.55 5.41 -6.35
CA GLY A 124 3.21 4.68 -5.29
C GLY A 124 3.84 3.37 -5.77
N THR A 125 4.91 2.97 -5.09
CA THR A 125 5.56 1.67 -5.23
C THR A 125 5.59 0.99 -3.88
N LYS A 126 4.90 -0.12 -3.75
CA LYS A 126 4.93 -0.95 -2.53
C LYS A 126 6.16 -1.84 -2.56
N LEU A 127 7.06 -1.64 -1.61
CA LEU A 127 8.26 -2.46 -1.42
C LEU A 127 8.04 -3.46 -0.30
N GLU A 128 8.10 -4.76 -0.62
CA GLU A 128 7.84 -5.88 0.28
C GLU A 128 9.04 -6.83 0.38
N ILE A 129 9.16 -7.54 1.50
CA ILE A 129 10.20 -8.56 1.72
C ILE A 129 9.90 -9.79 0.85
N LYS A 130 10.86 -10.25 0.08
CA LYS A 130 10.79 -11.48 -0.70
C LYS A 130 10.77 -12.69 0.23
N GLY A 131 9.70 -13.46 0.20
CA GLY A 131 9.57 -14.69 0.99
C GLY A 131 9.17 -14.50 2.44
N GLY A 132 8.85 -13.29 2.89
CA GLY A 132 8.36 -13.00 4.23
C GLY A 132 6.86 -13.20 4.33
N GLY A 133 6.43 -14.35 4.79
CA GLY A 133 5.09 -14.50 5.41
C GLY A 133 5.06 -13.57 6.63
N GLY A 134 3.98 -12.74 6.69
CA GLY A 134 3.85 -11.64 7.61
C GLY A 134 4.22 -11.93 9.07
N SER A 135 5.16 -11.18 9.59
CA SER A 135 5.31 -10.94 11.02
C SER A 135 5.54 -9.45 11.21
N GLY A 136 4.51 -8.77 11.74
CA GLY A 136 4.57 -7.39 12.14
C GLY A 136 5.50 -7.22 13.33
N GLY A 137 6.75 -6.89 13.06
CA GLY A 137 7.72 -6.49 14.06
C GLY A 137 7.60 -4.99 14.31
N GLY A 138 6.99 -4.57 15.42
CA GLY A 138 7.01 -3.21 15.92
C GLY A 138 8.42 -2.85 16.39
N GLY A 139 9.21 -2.20 15.54
CA GLY A 139 10.48 -1.61 15.94
C GLY A 139 10.23 -0.19 16.49
N SER A 140 10.38 -0.03 17.81
CA SER A 140 10.48 1.27 18.47
C SER A 140 11.84 1.87 18.15
N GLY A 141 11.90 2.76 17.17
CA GLY A 141 13.08 3.57 16.87
C GLY A 141 12.99 4.92 17.55
N GLY A 142 13.58 5.07 18.72
CA GLY A 142 13.79 6.36 19.37
C GLY A 142 14.87 7.15 18.62
N GLY A 143 14.46 8.22 17.92
CA GLY A 143 15.36 9.20 17.36
C GLY A 143 15.71 10.24 18.42
N SER A 144 16.90 10.19 18.97
CA SER A 144 17.50 11.27 19.74
C SER A 144 17.99 12.33 18.76
N GLY A 145 17.38 13.49 18.76
CA GLY A 145 17.75 14.62 17.92
C GLY A 145 17.92 15.88 18.74
N GLY A 146 19.02 16.57 18.51
CA GLY A 146 19.47 17.79 19.18
C GLY A 146 18.43 18.90 19.30
N GLY A 147 18.66 19.77 20.28
CA GLY A 147 17.84 20.81 20.88
C GLY A 147 17.30 21.93 20.00
N GLY A 148 16.51 21.60 19.02
CA GLY A 148 15.59 22.50 18.35
C GLY A 148 14.18 21.99 18.61
N SER A 149 13.20 22.86 18.83
CA SER A 149 11.79 22.50 19.00
C SER A 149 11.37 21.61 17.84
N GLN A 150 11.08 20.35 18.13
CA GLN A 150 10.65 19.36 17.14
C GLN A 150 9.35 19.84 16.46
N VAL A 151 9.37 19.94 15.16
CA VAL A 151 8.18 20.25 14.36
C VAL A 151 7.22 19.10 14.40
N THR A 152 5.97 19.35 14.82
CA THR A 152 4.89 18.39 14.84
C THR A 152 3.63 18.96 14.21
N LEU A 153 2.86 18.10 13.55
CA LEU A 153 1.53 18.40 13.04
C LEU A 153 0.59 17.27 13.44
N LYS A 154 -0.64 17.64 13.84
CA LYS A 154 -1.66 16.70 14.27
C LYS A 154 -3.01 17.08 13.68
N GLU A 155 -3.59 16.15 12.96
CA GLU A 155 -4.93 16.26 12.40
C GLU A 155 -5.98 15.90 13.45
N SER A 156 -7.12 16.61 13.41
CA SER A 156 -8.32 16.29 14.19
C SER A 156 -9.57 16.64 13.41
N GLY A 157 -10.65 15.90 13.68
CA GLY A 157 -11.94 16.08 13.04
C GLY A 157 -12.81 14.83 13.17
N PRO A 158 -14.00 14.83 12.55
CA PRO A 158 -14.90 13.68 12.59
C PRO A 158 -14.34 12.52 11.78
N THR A 159 -14.51 11.30 12.28
CA THR A 159 -14.14 10.06 11.56
C THR A 159 -15.25 9.57 10.62
N LEU A 160 -16.48 10.07 10.80
CA LEU A 160 -17.64 9.71 10.00
C LEU A 160 -18.41 10.99 9.63
N VAL A 161 -18.73 11.13 8.35
CA VAL A 161 -19.53 12.24 7.79
C VAL A 161 -20.60 11.62 6.90
N LYS A 162 -21.82 12.17 6.92
CA LYS A 162 -22.87 11.75 6.01
C LYS A 162 -22.70 12.41 4.63
N PRO A 163 -23.16 11.77 3.55
CA PRO A 163 -23.22 12.41 2.24
C PRO A 163 -23.91 13.77 2.31
N THR A 164 -23.46 14.70 1.49
CA THR A 164 -23.90 16.10 1.39
C THR A 164 -23.51 17.00 2.57
N GLN A 165 -23.08 16.44 3.70
CA GLN A 165 -22.61 17.24 4.83
C GLN A 165 -21.27 17.92 4.54
N THR A 166 -20.88 18.81 5.43
CA THR A 166 -19.60 19.52 5.40
C THR A 166 -18.63 18.84 6.36
N LEU A 167 -17.44 18.54 5.87
CA LEU A 167 -16.31 18.09 6.66
C LEU A 167 -15.49 19.29 7.12
N THR A 168 -15.15 19.34 8.41
CA THR A 168 -14.21 20.32 8.97
C THR A 168 -13.07 19.58 9.66
N LEU A 169 -11.85 19.80 9.19
CA LEU A 169 -10.61 19.23 9.74
C LEU A 169 -9.71 20.34 10.28
N THR A 170 -9.10 20.09 11.42
CA THR A 170 -8.15 21.01 12.06
C THR A 170 -6.77 20.38 12.12
N CYS A 171 -5.77 21.11 11.65
CA CYS A 171 -4.35 20.78 11.82
C CYS A 171 -3.77 21.67 12.94
N THR A 172 -3.39 21.07 14.05
CA THR A 172 -2.67 21.75 15.12
C THR A 172 -1.19 21.48 14.97
N PHE A 173 -0.37 22.52 14.97
CA PHE A 173 1.07 22.40 14.74
C PHE A 173 1.91 23.02 15.85
N SER A 174 3.17 22.56 15.97
CA SER A 174 4.16 23.11 16.90
C SER A 174 5.55 23.09 16.28
N GLY A 175 6.50 23.82 16.89
CA GLY A 175 7.88 23.89 16.45
C GLY A 175 8.14 24.86 15.29
N PHE A 176 7.11 25.59 14.81
CA PHE A 176 7.23 26.66 13.84
C PHE A 176 6.07 27.66 13.98
N SER A 177 6.13 28.77 13.25
CA SER A 177 5.08 29.80 13.26
C SER A 177 4.65 30.17 11.85
N LEU A 178 3.34 30.33 11.66
CA LEU A 178 2.76 30.91 10.44
C LEU A 178 2.83 32.44 10.40
N SER A 179 3.51 33.09 11.37
CA SER A 179 3.93 34.49 11.27
C SER A 179 5.32 34.62 10.63
N THR A 180 6.07 33.52 10.53
CA THR A 180 7.37 33.48 9.88
C THR A 180 7.20 33.41 8.37
N SER A 181 7.85 34.31 7.65
CA SER A 181 7.89 34.26 6.19
C SER A 181 8.39 32.91 5.71
N THR A 182 7.94 32.49 4.54
CA THR A 182 8.21 31.20 3.91
C THR A 182 7.44 30.00 4.45
N MET A 183 6.77 30.10 5.59
CA MET A 183 6.02 28.98 6.20
C MET A 183 4.57 28.93 5.74
N GLY A 184 4.05 27.71 5.64
CA GLY A 184 2.67 27.44 5.37
C GLY A 184 2.26 26.05 5.87
N VAL A 185 0.99 25.74 5.74
CA VAL A 185 0.43 24.41 6.00
C VAL A 185 -0.52 24.03 4.87
N GLY A 186 -0.41 22.81 4.40
CA GLY A 186 -1.27 22.26 3.37
C GLY A 186 -1.97 21.00 3.81
N TRP A 187 -2.99 20.62 3.05
CA TRP A 187 -3.79 19.43 3.22
C TRP A 187 -3.68 18.53 1.99
N ILE A 188 -3.51 17.26 2.24
CA ILE A 188 -3.38 16.20 1.27
C ILE A 188 -4.30 15.06 1.71
N ARG A 189 -4.91 14.34 0.78
CA ARG A 189 -5.68 13.14 1.11
C ARG A 189 -5.21 11.93 0.34
N GLN A 190 -5.57 10.76 0.85
CA GLN A 190 -5.31 9.47 0.21
C GLN A 190 -6.56 8.58 0.32
N PRO A 191 -7.34 8.44 -0.75
CA PRO A 191 -8.42 7.45 -0.79
C PRO A 191 -7.85 6.03 -0.67
N PRO A 192 -8.61 5.06 -0.14
CA PRO A 192 -8.15 3.69 0.01
C PRO A 192 -7.61 3.10 -1.29
N GLY A 193 -6.38 2.61 -1.28
CA GLY A 193 -5.75 2.00 -2.45
C GLY A 193 -5.40 2.94 -3.60
N LYS A 194 -5.49 4.26 -3.40
CA LYS A 194 -5.18 5.27 -4.41
C LYS A 194 -3.95 6.11 -4.05
N ALA A 195 -3.50 6.90 -5.00
CA ALA A 195 -2.42 7.87 -4.82
C ALA A 195 -2.83 8.99 -3.87
N LEU A 196 -1.82 9.68 -3.35
CA LEU A 196 -2.00 10.93 -2.63
C LEU A 196 -2.53 12.03 -3.57
N GLU A 197 -3.39 12.89 -3.05
CA GLU A 197 -3.97 14.03 -3.77
C GLU A 197 -3.83 15.30 -2.93
N TRP A 198 -3.16 16.32 -3.49
CA TRP A 198 -3.07 17.62 -2.84
C TRP A 198 -4.41 18.36 -2.95
N LEU A 199 -4.87 18.93 -1.83
CA LEU A 199 -6.15 19.63 -1.72
C LEU A 199 -5.98 21.15 -1.73
N ALA A 200 -5.23 21.69 -0.78
CA ALA A 200 -5.03 23.10 -0.60
C ALA A 200 -3.82 23.38 0.31
N HIS A 201 -3.34 24.62 0.31
CA HIS A 201 -2.46 25.14 1.35
C HIS A 201 -2.68 26.64 1.59
N ILE A 202 -2.27 27.09 2.77
CA ILE A 202 -2.28 28.48 3.18
C ILE A 202 -0.89 28.89 3.67
N LEU A 203 -0.45 30.08 3.32
CA LEU A 203 0.86 30.61 3.69
C LEU A 203 0.75 31.64 4.81
N TRP A 204 1.91 32.06 5.31
CA TRP A 204 2.06 33.09 6.34
C TRP A 204 1.34 34.42 5.99
N ASN A 205 1.36 34.79 4.72
CA ASN A 205 0.77 36.02 4.19
C ASN A 205 -0.67 35.90 3.73
N ASP A 206 -1.40 34.86 4.20
CA ASP A 206 -2.75 34.52 3.81
C ASP A 206 -2.98 34.12 2.35
N SER A 207 -1.89 33.99 1.57
CA SER A 207 -1.99 33.43 0.23
C SER A 207 -2.47 31.98 0.29
N LYS A 208 -3.50 31.67 -0.47
CA LYS A 208 -4.19 30.36 -0.52
C LYS A 208 -4.10 29.79 -1.92
N ARG A 209 -3.86 28.49 -2.00
CA ARG A 209 -3.93 27.72 -3.25
C ARG A 209 -4.81 26.51 -3.05
N TYR A 210 -5.56 26.17 -4.05
CA TYR A 210 -6.51 25.07 -4.06
C TYR A 210 -6.28 24.19 -5.27
N ASN A 211 -6.50 22.89 -5.13
CA ASN A 211 -6.59 21.99 -6.27
C ASN A 211 -7.75 22.48 -7.17
N PRO A 212 -7.49 22.77 -8.45
CA PRO A 212 -8.51 23.31 -9.35
C PRO A 212 -9.77 22.45 -9.44
N SER A 213 -9.63 21.13 -9.40
CA SER A 213 -10.77 20.19 -9.49
C SER A 213 -11.69 20.19 -8.26
N LEU A 214 -11.21 20.68 -7.11
CA LEU A 214 -11.94 20.68 -5.84
C LEU A 214 -12.17 22.06 -5.26
N LYS A 215 -11.65 23.11 -5.90
CA LYS A 215 -11.64 24.49 -5.40
C LYS A 215 -13.02 24.99 -4.97
N SER A 216 -14.07 24.64 -5.70
CA SER A 216 -15.45 25.08 -5.40
C SER A 216 -16.00 24.50 -4.07
N ARG A 217 -15.41 23.41 -3.58
CA ARG A 217 -15.82 22.72 -2.36
C ARG A 217 -14.92 23.01 -1.17
N LEU A 218 -13.74 23.59 -1.39
CA LEU A 218 -12.69 23.74 -0.38
C LEU A 218 -12.59 25.17 0.14
N THR A 219 -12.41 25.28 1.45
CA THR A 219 -12.02 26.52 2.12
C THR A 219 -10.92 26.20 3.12
N ILE A 220 -9.81 26.95 3.07
CA ILE A 220 -8.70 26.84 4.04
C ILE A 220 -8.53 28.15 4.78
N THR A 221 -8.37 28.06 6.12
CA THR A 221 -8.16 29.20 7.00
C THR A 221 -7.06 28.90 8.02
N LYS A 222 -6.47 29.93 8.61
CA LYS A 222 -5.51 29.76 9.71
C LYS A 222 -5.90 30.61 10.92
N ASP A 223 -5.58 30.11 12.10
CA ASP A 223 -5.57 30.86 13.35
C ASP A 223 -4.14 30.76 13.93
N THR A 224 -3.35 31.80 13.71
CA THR A 224 -1.94 31.83 14.11
C THR A 224 -1.78 31.82 15.62
N SER A 225 -2.74 32.40 16.38
CA SER A 225 -2.73 32.43 17.83
C SER A 225 -2.93 31.05 18.45
N LYS A 226 -3.79 30.24 17.82
CA LYS A 226 -4.05 28.86 18.24
C LYS A 226 -3.09 27.85 17.59
N LYS A 227 -2.23 28.29 16.68
CA LYS A 227 -1.37 27.41 15.86
C LYS A 227 -2.20 26.34 15.13
N GLN A 228 -3.24 26.77 14.45
CA GLN A 228 -4.19 25.91 13.76
C GLN A 228 -4.40 26.34 12.30
N VAL A 229 -4.59 25.35 11.44
CA VAL A 229 -5.08 25.51 10.07
C VAL A 229 -6.30 24.62 9.91
N VAL A 230 -7.38 25.19 9.43
CA VAL A 230 -8.67 24.50 9.24
C VAL A 230 -8.95 24.34 7.77
N LEU A 231 -9.28 23.11 7.37
CA LEU A 231 -9.83 22.78 6.06
C LEU A 231 -11.31 22.48 6.20
N THR A 232 -12.12 23.13 5.38
CA THR A 232 -13.55 22.84 5.24
C THR A 232 -13.81 22.33 3.84
N MET A 233 -14.51 21.20 3.72
CA MET A 233 -14.90 20.58 2.46
C MET A 233 -16.40 20.34 2.46
N THR A 234 -17.11 20.99 1.54
CA THR A 234 -18.58 20.92 1.46
C THR A 234 -19.05 19.79 0.55
N ASN A 235 -20.33 19.41 0.72
CA ASN A 235 -20.99 18.41 -0.12
C ASN A 235 -20.20 17.12 -0.23
N MET A 236 -19.92 16.48 0.92
CA MET A 236 -19.15 15.24 0.98
C MET A 236 -19.85 14.10 0.27
N ASP A 237 -19.09 13.31 -0.49
CA ASP A 237 -19.55 12.14 -1.24
C ASP A 237 -18.78 10.89 -0.75
N PRO A 238 -19.32 9.67 -0.87
CA PRO A 238 -18.59 8.45 -0.53
C PRO A 238 -17.19 8.33 -1.16
N VAL A 239 -16.94 8.90 -2.34
CA VAL A 239 -15.62 8.94 -2.99
C VAL A 239 -14.61 9.82 -2.23
N ASP A 240 -15.08 10.69 -1.33
CA ASP A 240 -14.21 11.50 -0.45
C ASP A 240 -13.72 10.74 0.79
N THR A 241 -14.14 9.48 0.98
CA THR A 241 -13.60 8.61 2.00
C THR A 241 -12.10 8.47 1.79
N ALA A 242 -11.29 8.91 2.76
CA ALA A 242 -9.85 8.97 2.65
C ALA A 242 -9.18 9.15 4.01
N THR A 243 -7.87 8.92 4.05
CA THR A 243 -7.01 9.47 5.10
C THR A 243 -6.56 10.86 4.69
N TYR A 244 -6.78 11.83 5.56
CA TYR A 244 -6.43 13.25 5.36
C TYR A 244 -5.21 13.59 6.19
N TYR A 245 -4.20 14.17 5.52
CA TYR A 245 -2.93 14.57 6.11
C TYR A 245 -2.79 16.08 6.06
N CYS A 246 -2.25 16.68 7.11
CA CYS A 246 -1.70 18.03 7.01
C CYS A 246 -0.18 17.98 7.00
N ALA A 247 0.44 18.92 6.31
CA ALA A 247 1.89 18.98 6.19
C ALA A 247 2.37 20.44 6.16
N ARG A 248 3.57 20.67 6.74
CA ARG A 248 4.22 21.96 6.63
C ARG A 248 4.75 22.13 5.22
N ILE A 249 4.47 23.30 4.62
CA ILE A 249 5.09 23.72 3.35
C ILE A 249 6.07 24.84 3.62
N VAL A 250 7.26 24.73 3.05
CA VAL A 250 8.34 25.73 3.16
C VAL A 250 8.63 26.28 1.78
N TYR A 251 8.59 27.60 1.64
CA TYR A 251 8.94 28.31 0.43
C TYR A 251 10.38 28.82 0.51
N TYR A 252 11.21 28.48 -0.46
CA TYR A 252 12.57 29.02 -0.56
C TYR A 252 12.72 30.10 -1.66
N SER A 253 11.64 30.27 -2.46
CA SER A 253 11.51 31.39 -3.40
C SER A 253 10.04 31.79 -3.51
N THR A 254 9.74 32.87 -4.18
CA THR A 254 8.37 33.38 -4.36
C THR A 254 7.42 32.36 -5.01
N TYR A 255 7.96 31.40 -5.75
CA TYR A 255 7.17 30.50 -6.59
C TYR A 255 7.29 29.02 -6.22
N VAL A 256 8.27 28.65 -5.41
CA VAL A 256 8.58 27.23 -5.16
C VAL A 256 8.57 26.92 -3.68
N GLY A 257 7.63 26.09 -3.29
CA GLY A 257 7.51 25.55 -1.95
C GLY A 257 7.35 24.01 -1.98
N TYR A 258 7.80 23.36 -0.93
CA TYR A 258 7.75 21.92 -0.79
C TYR A 258 7.26 21.49 0.60
N PHE A 259 6.62 20.33 0.67
CA PHE A 259 6.25 19.72 1.93
C PHE A 259 7.45 18.99 2.56
N ASP A 260 7.73 19.25 3.83
CA ASP A 260 8.87 18.65 4.54
C ASP A 260 8.49 17.83 5.79
N VAL A 261 7.51 18.23 6.56
CA VAL A 261 7.04 17.51 7.75
C VAL A 261 5.53 17.26 7.65
N TRP A 262 5.10 16.05 7.94
CA TRP A 262 3.74 15.56 7.78
C TRP A 262 3.15 15.12 9.12
N GLY A 263 1.85 15.27 9.28
CA GLY A 263 1.09 14.62 10.34
C GLY A 263 0.91 13.12 10.07
N GLN A 264 0.33 12.41 11.03
CA GLN A 264 0.07 10.96 10.91
C GLN A 264 -1.16 10.64 10.05
N GLY A 265 -2.00 11.65 9.81
CA GLY A 265 -3.25 11.52 9.10
C GLY A 265 -4.43 11.14 10.00
N THR A 266 -5.61 11.55 9.57
CA THR A 266 -6.89 11.17 10.18
C THR A 266 -7.80 10.56 9.12
N THR A 267 -8.39 9.42 9.41
CA THR A 267 -9.29 8.73 8.46
C THR A 267 -10.69 9.27 8.61
N VAL A 268 -11.28 9.68 7.48
CA VAL A 268 -12.67 10.13 7.36
C VAL A 268 -13.41 9.19 6.43
N THR A 269 -14.52 8.62 6.93
CA THR A 269 -15.43 7.78 6.13
C THR A 269 -16.69 8.60 5.82
N VAL A 270 -17.12 8.59 4.57
CA VAL A 270 -18.39 9.18 4.14
C VAL A 270 -19.38 8.07 3.88
N SER A 271 -20.39 7.97 4.74
CA SER A 271 -21.41 6.92 4.66
C SER A 271 -22.73 7.38 5.25
N SER A 272 -23.84 6.95 4.64
CA SER A 272 -25.18 7.11 5.18
C SER A 272 -25.49 6.17 6.36
N ASP A 273 -24.69 5.09 6.51
CA ASP A 273 -24.87 4.13 7.59
C ASP A 273 -24.42 4.73 8.94
N THR A 274 -25.39 4.92 9.83
CA THR A 274 -25.18 5.39 11.20
C THR A 274 -24.64 4.31 12.15
N ARG A 275 -24.36 3.11 11.65
CA ARG A 275 -23.76 2.06 12.46
C ARG A 275 -22.31 2.44 12.78
N LYS A 276 -22.04 2.73 14.06
CA LYS A 276 -20.69 2.81 14.59
C LYS A 276 -19.94 1.58 14.10
N MET A 277 -18.90 1.75 13.33
CA MET A 277 -17.94 0.68 13.08
C MET A 277 -17.33 0.31 14.43
N ASP A 278 -17.85 -0.75 15.03
CA ASP A 278 -17.21 -1.44 16.13
C ASP A 278 -15.99 -2.17 15.52
N PRO A 279 -14.76 -1.75 15.80
CA PRO A 279 -13.58 -2.40 15.22
C PRO A 279 -13.44 -3.87 15.62
N SER A 280 -14.26 -4.36 16.55
CA SER A 280 -14.28 -5.74 17.03
C SER A 280 -15.26 -6.64 16.26
N LYS A 281 -16.12 -6.09 15.36
CA LYS A 281 -17.07 -6.90 14.59
C LYS A 281 -16.60 -7.09 13.15
N PRO A 282 -16.34 -8.33 12.71
CA PRO A 282 -16.06 -8.60 11.30
C PRO A 282 -17.25 -8.14 10.44
N SER A 283 -16.97 -7.49 9.32
CA SER A 283 -17.97 -7.07 8.32
C SER A 283 -18.98 -8.20 8.07
N SER A 284 -20.29 -7.90 8.11
CA SER A 284 -21.37 -8.87 7.90
C SER A 284 -21.23 -9.68 6.60
N ASN A 285 -20.51 -9.15 5.62
CA ASN A 285 -20.21 -9.83 4.36
C ASN A 285 -19.20 -10.96 4.53
N VAL A 286 -18.25 -10.84 5.47
CA VAL A 286 -17.28 -11.91 5.77
C VAL A 286 -17.98 -13.09 6.43
N ALA A 287 -18.92 -12.83 7.35
CA ALA A 287 -19.70 -13.90 7.98
C ALA A 287 -20.55 -14.66 6.93
N GLY A 288 -21.17 -13.95 5.98
CA GLY A 288 -21.93 -14.57 4.88
C GLY A 288 -21.04 -15.42 3.98
N VAL A 289 -19.88 -14.93 3.59
CA VAL A 289 -18.93 -15.68 2.76
C VAL A 289 -18.39 -16.91 3.49
N VAL A 290 -18.06 -16.79 4.78
CA VAL A 290 -17.60 -17.94 5.60
C VAL A 290 -18.67 -19.01 5.71
N ILE A 291 -19.93 -18.63 5.95
CA ILE A 291 -21.06 -19.59 6.02
C ILE A 291 -21.25 -20.30 4.66
N ILE A 292 -21.22 -19.57 3.54
CA ILE A 292 -21.34 -20.15 2.20
C ILE A 292 -20.18 -21.14 1.93
N VAL A 293 -18.95 -20.79 2.27
CA VAL A 293 -17.79 -21.67 2.09
C VAL A 293 -17.91 -22.93 2.95
N ILE A 294 -18.36 -22.83 4.20
CA ILE A 294 -18.59 -23.98 5.07
C ILE A 294 -19.68 -24.88 4.49
N LEU A 295 -20.80 -24.32 4.00
CA LEU A 295 -21.87 -25.10 3.38
C LEU A 295 -21.39 -25.82 2.11
N LEU A 296 -20.56 -25.19 1.28
CA LEU A 296 -19.98 -25.82 0.09
C LEU A 296 -19.02 -26.97 0.45
N ILE A 297 -18.23 -26.82 1.51
CA ILE A 297 -17.35 -27.89 2.00
C ILE A 297 -18.17 -29.07 2.54
N LEU A 298 -19.21 -28.83 3.33
CA LEU A 298 -20.05 -29.86 3.89
C LEU A 298 -20.83 -30.62 2.81
N THR A 299 -21.37 -29.91 1.80
CA THR A 299 -22.05 -30.55 0.67
C THR A 299 -21.07 -31.33 -0.22
N GLY A 300 -19.87 -30.82 -0.45
CA GLY A 300 -18.81 -31.52 -1.19
C GLY A 300 -18.36 -32.81 -0.46
N ALA A 301 -18.18 -32.75 0.85
CA ALA A 301 -17.84 -33.92 1.68
C ALA A 301 -18.97 -34.97 1.69
N GLY A 302 -20.22 -34.50 1.75
CA GLY A 302 -21.41 -35.39 1.67
C GLY A 302 -21.49 -36.11 0.32
N LEU A 303 -21.26 -35.40 -0.78
CA LEU A 303 -21.22 -36.01 -2.12
C LEU A 303 -20.08 -37.01 -2.27
N ALA A 304 -18.89 -36.70 -1.79
CA ALA A 304 -17.75 -37.61 -1.80
C ALA A 304 -18.05 -38.88 -1.00
N ALA A 305 -18.59 -38.75 0.21
CA ALA A 305 -19.00 -39.88 1.04
C ALA A 305 -20.08 -40.74 0.35
N TYR A 306 -21.08 -40.12 -0.32
CA TYR A 306 -22.10 -40.80 -1.09
C TYR A 306 -21.52 -41.59 -2.26
N PHE A 307 -20.57 -41.02 -3.00
CA PHE A 307 -19.89 -41.72 -4.09
C PHE A 307 -19.02 -42.89 -3.59
N PHE A 308 -18.33 -42.72 -2.46
CA PHE A 308 -17.57 -43.81 -1.83
C PHE A 308 -18.51 -44.94 -1.34
N TYR A 309 -19.64 -44.59 -0.74
CA TYR A 309 -20.65 -45.57 -0.31
C TYR A 309 -21.24 -46.31 -1.50
N LYS A 310 -21.62 -45.61 -2.57
CA LYS A 310 -22.15 -46.22 -3.82
C LYS A 310 -21.11 -47.13 -4.48
N LYS A 311 -19.82 -46.71 -4.52
CA LYS A 311 -18.75 -47.55 -5.07
C LYS A 311 -18.51 -48.81 -4.25
N ARG A 312 -18.68 -48.81 -2.94
CA ARG A 312 -18.57 -49.99 -2.08
C ARG A 312 -19.74 -50.96 -2.29
N ARG A 313 -20.96 -50.51 -2.58
CA ARG A 313 -22.12 -51.38 -2.84
C ARG A 313 -22.02 -52.14 -4.17
N VAL A 314 -21.22 -51.67 -5.11
CA VAL A 314 -21.06 -52.35 -6.42
C VAL A 314 -20.05 -53.50 -6.36
N HIS A 315 -19.31 -53.68 -5.25
CA HIS A 315 -18.29 -54.71 -5.08
C HIS A 315 -18.60 -55.71 -3.97
N LEU A 316 -19.88 -56.03 -3.73
CA LEU A 316 -20.27 -57.23 -2.96
C LEU A 316 -20.54 -58.36 -3.97
N PRO A 317 -19.73 -59.43 -3.96
CA PRO A 317 -20.06 -60.64 -4.73
C PRO A 317 -21.34 -61.27 -4.18
N GLN A 318 -22.24 -61.60 -5.07
CA GLN A 318 -23.42 -62.40 -4.76
C GLN A 318 -22.93 -63.82 -4.46
N GLU A 319 -22.98 -64.25 -3.17
CA GLU A 319 -22.88 -65.65 -2.82
C GLU A 319 -24.16 -66.33 -3.28
N GLY A 320 -24.01 -67.09 -4.34
CA GLY A 320 -24.97 -68.09 -4.76
C GLY A 320 -24.72 -69.39 -4.03
N ALA A 321 -25.77 -69.90 -3.46
CA ALA A 321 -25.86 -71.24 -2.81
C ALA A 321 -25.42 -72.37 -3.75
N PHE A 322 -24.66 -73.33 -3.21
CA PHE A 322 -24.82 -74.72 -3.56
C PHE A 322 -24.11 -75.61 -2.51
N GLU A 323 -24.92 -76.39 -1.82
CA GLU A 323 -25.03 -77.81 -1.47
C GLU A 323 -23.72 -78.61 -1.26
N ASN A 324 -23.75 -79.22 -0.10
CA ASN A 324 -23.24 -80.54 0.35
C ASN A 324 -22.38 -81.34 -0.60
N THR A 325 -21.23 -81.81 -0.11
CA THR A 325 -20.88 -83.23 -0.01
C THR A 325 -19.70 -83.45 0.93
N LEU A 326 -19.92 -84.25 1.93
CA LEU A 326 -18.94 -84.87 2.82
C LEU A 326 -17.87 -85.64 2.04
N TYR A 327 -16.59 -85.60 2.48
CA TYR A 327 -15.82 -86.82 2.68
C TYR A 327 -14.54 -86.54 3.54
N PHE A 328 -14.36 -87.50 4.43
CA PHE A 328 -13.27 -87.75 5.37
C PHE A 328 -11.91 -87.87 4.72
N ASN A 329 -10.80 -87.43 5.32
CA ASN A 329 -9.74 -88.20 5.94
C ASN A 329 -8.48 -87.30 6.20
N SER A 330 -8.09 -87.20 7.40
CA SER A 330 -7.07 -87.79 8.23
C SER A 330 -5.60 -87.42 7.93
N GLN A 331 -4.99 -87.03 9.03
CA GLN A 331 -3.55 -87.17 9.39
C GLN A 331 -2.54 -86.31 8.60
N SER A 332 -1.70 -85.57 9.21
CA SER A 332 -0.76 -85.73 10.31
C SER A 332 0.06 -84.44 10.53
N SER A 333 0.21 -84.05 11.79
CA SER A 333 1.35 -83.29 12.28
C SER A 333 2.59 -84.20 12.29
N PRO A 334 3.83 -83.73 12.62
CA PRO A 334 4.31 -82.52 13.23
C PRO A 334 5.73 -82.07 12.73
N GLY A 335 6.30 -81.03 13.38
CA GLY A 335 7.73 -80.77 13.38
C GLY A 335 8.04 -79.22 13.32
N THR A 336 8.12 -78.62 14.43
CA THR A 336 9.25 -78.18 15.29
C THR A 336 10.50 -77.62 14.61
N SER A 337 10.92 -76.57 15.29
CA SER A 337 12.26 -76.02 15.47
C SER A 337 12.61 -74.90 14.53
N ASP A 338 13.04 -73.87 15.04
CA ASP A 338 14.02 -73.27 15.91
C ASP A 338 14.51 -71.99 15.21
N MET A 339 14.39 -70.92 15.83
CA MET A 339 15.26 -70.25 16.76
C MET A 339 16.42 -69.46 16.15
N LYS A 340 16.44 -68.24 16.55
CA LYS A 340 17.64 -67.42 16.87
C LYS A 340 18.32 -66.57 15.80
N ASP A 341 18.32 -65.33 16.23
CA ASP A 341 19.45 -64.41 16.47
C ASP A 341 20.16 -63.77 15.27
N LEU A 342 20.23 -62.47 15.32
CA LEU A 342 21.34 -61.62 15.72
C LEU A 342 20.99 -60.16 15.29
N VAL A 343 20.77 -59.23 16.13
CA VAL A 343 21.59 -58.39 17.05
C VAL A 343 22.97 -58.05 16.50
N GLY A 344 23.22 -56.81 16.49
CA GLY A 344 24.56 -56.25 16.48
C GLY A 344 24.72 -55.13 15.47
N ASN A 345 24.79 -54.01 15.94
CA ASN A 345 25.80 -53.05 16.47
C ASN A 345 26.25 -52.06 15.42
N ILE A 346 26.02 -50.80 15.71
CA ILE A 346 26.83 -49.86 16.54
C ILE A 346 27.92 -49.15 15.77
N GLU A 347 27.91 -47.84 16.01
CA GLU A 347 29.02 -46.87 16.12
C GLU A 347 29.53 -46.18 14.87
N GLN A 348 29.26 -44.91 14.88
CA GLN A 348 30.22 -43.80 15.17
C GLN A 348 31.43 -43.70 14.23
N ASN A 349 31.55 -42.57 13.62
CA ASN A 349 32.73 -41.72 13.88
C ASN A 349 32.54 -40.29 13.42
N GLU A 350 32.84 -39.47 14.37
CA GLU A 350 33.16 -38.05 14.29
C GLU A 350 34.51 -37.79 13.58
N HIS A 351 34.74 -36.50 13.44
CA HIS A 351 35.97 -35.72 13.18
C HIS A 351 36.23 -35.42 11.70
N SER A 352 36.29 -34.21 11.36
CA SER A 352 37.02 -33.02 11.80
C SER A 352 38.00 -32.53 10.75
N VAL A 353 38.09 -31.18 10.61
CA VAL A 353 39.24 -30.37 10.16
C VAL A 353 39.45 -30.28 8.63
N ILE A 354 39.33 -29.20 8.02
CA ILE A 354 40.02 -27.89 8.08
C ILE A 354 39.08 -26.82 7.56
#